data_29d14d54a598f6f6ad49d385d5e21d9a
#
_entry.id   29d14d54a598f6f6ad49d385d5e21d9a
#
_cell.length_a   1.000
_cell.length_b   1.000
_cell.length_c   1.000
_cell.angle_alpha   90.00
_cell.angle_beta   90.00
_cell.angle_gamma   90.00
#
_symmetry.space_group_name_H-M   'P 1'
#
loop_
_entity.id
_entity.type
_entity.pdbx_description
1 polymer ?
#
loop_
_entity_poly.entity_id
_entity_poly.type
_entity_poly.pdbx_seq_one_letter_code
_entity_poly.pdbx_strand_id
1 'polypeptide(L)'
;MYSPFSDPPIVTIEKSSYSVNYGNTVTLTCTVTSTPLHTSVYWRKIQGGQRVNVDMTSSKYSGSTVNTPSLTISNTDNNDETFYVCYASNIIGTGQSSQTYLDVVGGKINLFFFSNF
;
A
#
# COMPACT_ATOMS: atom_id res chain seq x y z
N MET A 1 -18.67 22.26 16.32
CA MET A 1 -17.99 21.88 17.56
C MET A 1 -17.31 20.53 17.43
N TYR A 2 -16.12 20.40 17.98
CA TYR A 2 -15.36 19.16 17.94
C TYR A 2 -15.88 18.17 18.99
N SER A 3 -16.24 16.98 18.55
CA SER A 3 -16.69 15.92 19.47
C SER A 3 -15.46 15.19 20.03
N PRO A 4 -15.46 14.80 21.32
CA PRO A 4 -14.35 14.01 21.85
C PRO A 4 -14.19 12.63 21.18
N PHE A 5 -15.22 12.20 20.43
CA PHE A 5 -15.17 10.95 19.70
C PHE A 5 -14.88 11.14 18.21
N SER A 6 -14.53 12.39 17.80
CA SER A 6 -14.25 12.72 16.40
C SER A 6 -12.77 12.96 16.23
N ASP A 7 -12.12 12.09 15.47
CA ASP A 7 -10.70 12.16 15.19
C ASP A 7 -10.45 11.81 13.73
N PRO A 8 -9.27 12.17 13.19
CA PRO A 8 -8.87 11.59 11.91
C PRO A 8 -8.83 10.07 11.99
N PRO A 9 -8.98 9.36 10.88
CA PRO A 9 -8.96 7.91 10.89
C PRO A 9 -7.67 7.34 11.50
N ILE A 10 -7.82 6.23 12.21
CA ILE A 10 -6.68 5.42 12.66
C ILE A 10 -6.46 4.35 11.61
N VAL A 11 -5.28 4.35 11.01
CA VAL A 11 -4.95 3.48 9.89
C VAL A 11 -3.81 2.57 10.30
N THR A 12 -4.02 1.26 10.19
CA THR A 12 -3.00 0.29 10.59
C THR A 12 -2.73 -0.71 9.48
N ILE A 13 -1.49 -1.19 9.44
CA ILE A 13 -1.04 -2.23 8.52
C ILE A 13 -0.89 -3.51 9.32
N GLU A 14 -1.30 -4.65 8.77
CA GLU A 14 -1.22 -5.92 9.46
C GLU A 14 0.23 -6.36 9.67
N LYS A 15 1.08 -6.16 8.67
CA LYS A 15 2.49 -6.59 8.72
C LYS A 15 3.41 -5.47 8.29
N SER A 16 4.58 -5.41 8.90
CA SER A 16 5.61 -4.42 8.52
C SER A 16 6.34 -4.81 7.24
N SER A 17 6.21 -6.07 6.79
CA SER A 17 6.79 -6.52 5.55
C SER A 17 5.98 -7.67 4.96
N TYR A 18 6.01 -7.76 3.63
CA TYR A 18 5.38 -8.81 2.85
C TYR A 18 6.40 -9.35 1.87
N SER A 19 6.29 -10.63 1.54
CA SER A 19 7.14 -11.26 0.53
C SER A 19 6.25 -11.95 -0.50
N VAL A 20 6.58 -11.78 -1.76
CA VAL A 20 5.81 -12.38 -2.86
C VAL A 20 6.78 -12.84 -3.93
N ASN A 21 6.48 -13.96 -4.58
CA ASN A 21 7.28 -14.42 -5.70
C ASN A 21 6.99 -13.59 -6.94
N TYR A 22 8.03 -13.31 -7.70
CA TYR A 22 7.93 -12.56 -8.95
C TYR A 22 6.79 -13.13 -9.81
N GLY A 23 5.94 -12.22 -10.29
CA GLY A 23 4.81 -12.59 -11.14
C GLY A 23 3.54 -12.94 -10.40
N ASN A 24 3.59 -13.13 -9.09
CA ASN A 24 2.42 -13.49 -8.29
C ASN A 24 1.69 -12.27 -7.76
N THR A 25 0.56 -12.52 -7.12
CA THR A 25 -0.30 -11.46 -6.56
C THR A 25 -0.12 -11.39 -5.05
N VAL A 26 -0.11 -10.19 -4.51
CA VAL A 26 -0.01 -9.96 -3.05
C VAL A 26 -1.04 -8.93 -2.63
N THR A 27 -1.57 -9.08 -1.42
CA THR A 27 -2.46 -8.09 -0.81
C THR A 27 -1.79 -7.52 0.44
N LEU A 28 -1.64 -6.20 0.47
CA LEU A 28 -1.15 -5.46 1.62
C LEU A 28 -2.37 -5.07 2.44
N THR A 29 -2.48 -5.60 3.65
CA THR A 29 -3.70 -5.45 4.46
C THR A 29 -3.68 -4.15 5.24
N CYS A 30 -4.72 -3.34 5.04
CA CYS A 30 -4.92 -2.06 5.72
C CYS A 30 -6.25 -2.09 6.45
N THR A 31 -6.24 -1.68 7.72
CA THR A 31 -7.44 -1.57 8.53
C THR A 31 -7.65 -0.12 8.92
N VAL A 32 -8.88 0.38 8.76
CA VAL A 32 -9.24 1.75 9.07
C VAL A 32 -10.32 1.77 10.13
N THR A 33 -10.06 2.49 11.22
CA THR A 33 -11.05 2.79 12.24
C THR A 33 -11.29 4.28 12.23
N SER A 34 -12.54 4.69 12.04
CA SER A 34 -12.85 6.10 11.81
C SER A 34 -14.18 6.51 12.41
N THR A 35 -14.17 7.59 13.16
CA THR A 35 -15.35 8.27 13.66
C THR A 35 -15.13 9.77 13.53
N PRO A 36 -15.84 10.50 12.64
CA PRO A 36 -16.83 9.98 11.67
C PRO A 36 -16.22 9.04 10.64
N LEU A 37 -17.08 8.31 9.92
CA LEU A 37 -16.62 7.36 8.91
C LEU A 37 -15.70 8.04 7.90
N HIS A 38 -14.68 7.31 7.46
CA HIS A 38 -13.80 7.78 6.40
C HIS A 38 -14.54 7.78 5.05
N THR A 39 -14.15 8.71 4.19
CA THR A 39 -14.76 8.90 2.87
C THR A 39 -13.78 8.66 1.74
N SER A 40 -12.51 8.48 2.04
CA SER A 40 -11.52 8.17 1.03
C SER A 40 -10.42 7.29 1.61
N VAL A 41 -9.86 6.44 0.76
CA VAL A 41 -8.70 5.61 1.04
C VAL A 41 -7.79 5.66 -0.17
N TYR A 42 -6.50 5.79 0.06
CA TYR A 42 -5.53 5.71 -1.02
C TYR A 42 -4.20 5.19 -0.47
N TRP A 43 -3.36 4.73 -1.37
CA TRP A 43 -2.03 4.24 -1.03
C TRP A 43 -0.98 5.05 -1.73
N ARG A 44 0.17 5.18 -1.09
CA ARG A 44 1.36 5.74 -1.69
C ARG A 44 2.50 4.76 -1.57
N LYS A 45 3.40 4.80 -2.55
CA LYS A 45 4.63 4.01 -2.54
C LYS A 45 5.83 4.95 -2.63
N ILE A 46 6.98 4.46 -2.20
CA ILE A 46 8.22 5.22 -2.32
C ILE A 46 8.79 4.99 -3.72
N GLN A 47 9.01 6.06 -4.46
CA GLN A 47 9.56 5.98 -5.80
C GLN A 47 10.48 7.18 -6.01
N GLY A 48 11.76 6.91 -6.31
CA GLY A 48 12.72 7.98 -6.45
C GLY A 48 12.93 8.79 -5.19
N GLY A 49 12.81 8.14 -4.02
CA GLY A 49 12.97 8.79 -2.73
C GLY A 49 11.77 9.58 -2.26
N GLN A 50 10.67 9.55 -3.00
CA GLN A 50 9.46 10.30 -2.67
C GLN A 50 8.24 9.40 -2.59
N ARG A 51 7.23 9.82 -1.80
CA ARG A 51 5.95 9.14 -1.74
C ARG A 51 5.10 9.59 -2.92
N VAL A 52 4.69 8.64 -3.76
CA VAL A 52 3.84 8.89 -4.92
C VAL A 52 2.58 8.06 -4.82
N ASN A 53 1.47 8.58 -5.33
CA ASN A 53 0.20 7.85 -5.31
C ASN A 53 0.31 6.61 -6.18
N VAL A 54 -0.21 5.49 -5.66
CA VAL A 54 -0.38 4.28 -6.46
C VAL A 54 -1.43 4.57 -7.52
N ASP A 55 -1.12 4.24 -8.78
CA ASP A 55 -1.98 4.55 -9.92
C ASP A 55 -3.11 3.52 -10.04
N MET A 56 -4.26 3.86 -9.46
CA MET A 56 -5.41 2.95 -9.46
C MET A 56 -6.12 2.86 -10.80
N THR A 57 -5.68 3.61 -11.81
CA THR A 57 -6.19 3.44 -13.18
C THR A 57 -5.54 2.24 -13.87
N SER A 58 -4.43 1.75 -13.33
CA SER A 58 -3.74 0.57 -13.86
C SER A 58 -4.47 -0.70 -13.40
N SER A 59 -4.64 -1.66 -14.30
CA SER A 59 -5.23 -2.96 -13.96
C SER A 59 -4.35 -3.80 -13.02
N LYS A 60 -3.11 -3.35 -12.79
CA LYS A 60 -2.18 -4.00 -11.87
C LYS A 60 -2.68 -3.95 -10.42
N TYR A 61 -3.45 -2.94 -10.07
CA TYR A 61 -3.85 -2.66 -8.69
C TYR A 61 -5.36 -2.80 -8.52
N SER A 62 -5.78 -3.28 -7.36
CA SER A 62 -7.19 -3.28 -6.95
C SER A 62 -7.30 -3.05 -5.45
N GLY A 63 -8.52 -2.83 -4.97
CA GLY A 63 -8.73 -2.40 -3.59
C GLY A 63 -8.50 -0.91 -3.43
N SER A 64 -7.94 -0.50 -2.31
CA SER A 64 -7.67 0.92 -2.02
C SER A 64 -8.94 1.78 -2.09
N THR A 65 -10.03 1.24 -1.55
CA THR A 65 -11.33 1.91 -1.53
C THR A 65 -11.83 2.01 -0.10
N VAL A 66 -12.87 2.82 0.10
CA VAL A 66 -13.48 3.00 1.42
C VAL A 66 -13.91 1.67 2.00
N ASN A 67 -14.52 0.80 1.18
CA ASN A 67 -15.03 -0.49 1.65
C ASN A 67 -13.99 -1.60 1.65
N THR A 68 -12.92 -1.44 0.88
CA THR A 68 -11.83 -2.42 0.79
C THR A 68 -10.50 -1.66 0.84
N PRO A 69 -10.06 -1.26 2.05
CA PRO A 69 -8.86 -0.42 2.17
C PRO A 69 -7.56 -1.08 1.72
N SER A 70 -7.48 -2.39 1.79
CA SER A 70 -6.27 -3.13 1.43
C SER A 70 -5.93 -2.96 -0.05
N LEU A 71 -4.64 -3.01 -0.37
CA LEU A 71 -4.14 -2.88 -1.74
C LEU A 71 -3.71 -4.25 -2.26
N THR A 72 -4.28 -4.66 -3.39
CA THR A 72 -3.86 -5.88 -4.07
C THR A 72 -3.04 -5.51 -5.30
N ILE A 73 -1.86 -6.11 -5.39
CA ILE A 73 -0.91 -5.88 -6.49
C ILE A 73 -0.76 -7.19 -7.25
N SER A 74 -1.14 -7.18 -8.51
CA SER A 74 -1.06 -8.37 -9.35
C SER A 74 0.20 -8.32 -10.22
N ASN A 75 0.64 -9.49 -10.67
CA ASN A 75 1.76 -9.63 -11.59
C ASN A 75 2.97 -8.81 -11.12
N THR A 76 3.42 -9.08 -9.90
CA THR A 76 4.49 -8.31 -9.27
C THR A 76 5.81 -8.42 -10.03
N ASP A 77 6.55 -7.33 -10.06
CA ASP A 77 7.87 -7.27 -10.66
C ASP A 77 8.81 -6.47 -9.76
N ASN A 78 10.06 -6.28 -10.22
CA ASN A 78 11.07 -5.62 -9.41
C ASN A 78 10.74 -4.17 -9.07
N ASN A 79 9.92 -3.52 -9.89
CA ASN A 79 9.52 -2.13 -9.64
C ASN A 79 8.51 -2.02 -8.51
N ASP A 80 7.87 -3.13 -8.13
CA ASP A 80 6.93 -3.14 -7.02
C ASP A 80 7.61 -3.27 -5.66
N GLU A 81 8.89 -3.63 -5.65
CA GLU A 81 9.64 -3.82 -4.42
C GLU A 81 10.01 -2.47 -3.82
N THR A 82 9.24 -2.05 -2.82
CA THR A 82 9.43 -0.77 -2.14
C THR A 82 8.56 -0.71 -0.89
N PHE A 83 8.56 0.43 -0.22
CA PHE A 83 7.69 0.71 0.91
C PHE A 83 6.35 1.27 0.45
N TYR A 84 5.31 0.90 1.17
CA TYR A 84 3.93 1.35 0.91
C TYR A 84 3.31 1.89 2.19
N VAL A 85 2.44 2.88 2.05
CA VAL A 85 1.71 3.51 3.17
C VAL A 85 0.25 3.64 2.78
N CYS A 86 -0.65 3.27 3.70
CA CYS A 86 -2.08 3.39 3.52
C CYS A 86 -2.58 4.67 4.18
N TYR A 87 -3.47 5.39 3.51
CA TYR A 87 -4.04 6.65 3.99
C TYR A 87 -5.56 6.57 3.94
N ALA A 88 -6.20 7.20 4.92
CA ALA A 88 -7.65 7.35 4.94
C ALA A 88 -8.02 8.72 5.48
N SER A 89 -9.08 9.29 4.94
CA SER A 89 -9.54 10.62 5.34
C SER A 89 -10.99 10.60 5.75
N ASN A 90 -11.31 11.38 6.78
CA ASN A 90 -12.68 11.72 7.14
C ASN A 90 -12.79 13.25 7.19
N ILE A 91 -13.94 13.75 7.63
CA ILE A 91 -14.17 15.20 7.67
C ILE A 91 -13.20 15.91 8.62
N ILE A 92 -12.64 15.22 9.59
CA ILE A 92 -11.72 15.81 10.57
C ILE A 92 -10.30 15.93 9.99
N GLY A 93 -9.86 14.94 9.22
CA GLY A 93 -8.51 14.97 8.66
C GLY A 93 -8.09 13.64 8.06
N THR A 94 -6.80 13.50 7.83
CA THR A 94 -6.21 12.32 7.19
C THR A 94 -5.31 11.59 8.19
N GLY A 95 -5.52 10.28 8.28
CA GLY A 95 -4.63 9.38 9.02
C GLY A 95 -3.80 8.56 8.06
N GLN A 96 -2.66 8.08 8.54
CA GLN A 96 -1.79 7.22 7.74
C GLN A 96 -1.26 6.07 8.59
N SER A 97 -0.98 4.97 7.92
CA SER A 97 -0.36 3.82 8.55
C SER A 97 1.15 4.02 8.69
N SER A 98 1.80 3.12 9.42
CA SER A 98 3.24 2.96 9.31
C SER A 98 3.57 2.38 7.94
N GLN A 99 4.83 2.42 7.55
CA GLN A 99 5.28 1.84 6.28
C GLN A 99 5.26 0.33 6.35
N THR A 100 4.97 -0.31 5.20
CA THR A 100 5.20 -1.74 5.01
C THR A 100 6.07 -1.95 3.79
N TYR A 101 7.02 -2.89 3.89
CA TYR A 101 7.94 -3.18 2.79
C TYR A 101 7.44 -4.39 2.00
N LEU A 102 7.44 -4.27 0.67
CA LEU A 102 7.15 -5.40 -0.21
C LEU A 102 8.45 -5.90 -0.81
N ASP A 103 8.77 -7.17 -0.54
CA ASP A 103 9.92 -7.86 -1.11
C ASP A 103 9.41 -8.75 -2.25
N VAL A 104 9.94 -8.54 -3.45
CA VAL A 104 9.59 -9.36 -4.62
C VAL A 104 10.74 -10.32 -4.88
N VAL A 105 10.49 -11.61 -4.65
CA VAL A 105 11.50 -12.66 -4.67
C VAL A 105 11.62 -13.25 -6.06
N GLY A 106 12.83 -13.36 -6.57
CA GLY A 106 13.11 -13.93 -7.89
C GLY A 106 13.22 -12.85 -8.96
N GLY A 107 13.04 -13.23 -10.21
CA GLY A 107 13.07 -12.30 -11.35
C GLY A 107 14.44 -11.67 -11.60
N LYS A 108 14.88 -10.82 -10.69
CA LYS A 108 16.14 -10.07 -10.86
C LYS A 108 17.40 -10.95 -10.81
N ILE A 109 17.29 -12.15 -10.26
CA ILE A 109 18.43 -13.07 -10.17
C ILE A 109 18.86 -13.55 -11.54
N ASN A 110 17.91 -13.72 -12.46
CA ASN A 110 18.22 -14.20 -13.81
C ASN A 110 19.15 -13.28 -14.57
N LEU A 111 18.95 -11.99 -14.44
CA LEU A 111 19.82 -11.02 -15.11
C LEU A 111 21.24 -11.12 -14.59
N PHE A 112 21.38 -11.33 -13.30
CA PHE A 112 22.68 -11.41 -12.68
C PHE A 112 23.43 -12.65 -13.15
N PHE A 113 22.76 -13.79 -13.27
CA PHE A 113 23.39 -15.00 -13.77
C PHE A 113 23.91 -14.82 -15.18
N PHE A 114 23.13 -14.25 -16.06
CA PHE A 114 23.54 -14.09 -17.45
C PHE A 114 24.71 -13.14 -17.62
N SER A 115 24.84 -12.18 -16.73
CA SER A 115 25.94 -11.24 -16.81
C SER A 115 27.27 -11.85 -16.39
N ASN A 116 27.28 -13.02 -15.79
CA ASN A 116 28.50 -13.70 -15.36
C ASN A 116 29.09 -14.64 -16.40
N PHE A 117 28.46 -14.75 -17.53
CA PHE A 117 28.94 -15.56 -18.65
C PHE A 117 29.26 -14.69 -19.84
#